data_0661835245452ed5180933f13640be26
#
_entry.id   0661835245452ed5180933f13640be26
#
_cell.length_a   1.000
_cell.length_b   1.000
_cell.length_c   1.000
_cell.angle_alpha   90.00
_cell.angle_beta   90.00
_cell.angle_gamma   90.00
#
_symmetry.space_group_name_H-M   'P 1'
#
loop_
_entity.id
_entity.type
_entity.pdbx_description
1 polymer ?
#
loop_
_entity_poly.entity_id
_entity_poly.type
_entity_poly.pdbx_seq_one_letter_code
_entity_poly.pdbx_strand_id
1 'polypeptide(L)'
;MDPRTFLNSLFEIAVAKAQPGQCVPPFLSKLNFTGRTLVFGAGKASAAMAQAIEQHTSAALEGLVITRYGHAVECQQIEIVEAGHPVPDQQLSLIHI
;
A
#
# COMPACT_ATOMS: atom_id res chain seq x y z
N MET A 1 12.38 11.77 -31.26
CA MET A 1 12.53 10.82 -30.14
C MET A 1 12.68 9.42 -30.72
N ASP A 2 13.68 8.67 -30.26
CA ASP A 2 13.83 7.33 -30.76
C ASP A 2 12.78 6.40 -30.15
N PRO A 3 12.46 5.28 -30.82
CA PRO A 3 11.37 4.40 -30.34
C PRO A 3 11.59 3.85 -28.95
N ARG A 4 12.82 3.51 -28.56
CA ARG A 4 13.12 2.97 -27.23
C ARG A 4 12.83 3.99 -26.14
N THR A 5 13.27 5.23 -26.34
CA THR A 5 13.03 6.32 -25.40
C THR A 5 11.55 6.60 -25.25
N PHE A 6 10.81 6.57 -26.35
CA PHE A 6 9.36 6.79 -26.35
C PHE A 6 8.65 5.67 -25.56
N LEU A 7 9.01 4.41 -25.82
CA LEU A 7 8.41 3.27 -25.12
C LEU A 7 8.73 3.29 -23.63
N ASN A 8 9.96 3.62 -23.26
CA ASN A 8 10.35 3.76 -21.86
C ASN A 8 9.56 4.86 -21.16
N SER A 9 9.31 5.97 -21.85
CA SER A 9 8.51 7.07 -21.31
C SER A 9 7.08 6.62 -21.03
N LEU A 10 6.49 5.85 -21.96
CA LEU A 10 5.14 5.31 -21.75
C LEU A 10 5.08 4.36 -20.56
N PHE A 11 6.08 3.50 -20.43
CA PHE A 11 6.18 2.58 -19.30
C PHE A 11 6.27 3.34 -17.97
N GLU A 12 7.14 4.34 -17.91
CA GLU A 12 7.34 5.13 -16.71
C GLU A 12 6.07 5.89 -16.31
N ILE A 13 5.34 6.43 -17.29
CA ILE A 13 4.08 7.12 -17.01
C ILE A 13 3.05 6.14 -16.45
N ALA A 14 2.95 4.96 -17.03
CA ALA A 14 2.01 3.94 -16.57
C ALA A 14 2.31 3.52 -15.14
N VAL A 15 3.59 3.25 -14.83
CA VAL A 15 4.01 2.85 -13.48
C VAL A 15 3.74 3.98 -12.49
N ALA A 16 4.05 5.22 -12.85
CA ALA A 16 3.83 6.36 -11.96
C ALA A 16 2.35 6.54 -11.63
N LYS A 17 1.46 6.37 -12.61
CA LYS A 17 0.01 6.49 -12.40
C LYS A 17 -0.54 5.38 -11.51
N ALA A 18 0.09 4.22 -11.53
CA ALA A 18 -0.34 3.07 -10.75
C ALA A 18 0.23 3.06 -9.33
N GLN A 19 1.15 3.96 -9.01
CA GLN A 19 1.71 4.02 -7.65
C GLN A 19 0.61 4.35 -6.64
N PRO A 20 0.62 3.73 -5.45
CA PRO A 20 -0.42 3.97 -4.44
C PRO A 20 -0.60 5.44 -4.08
N GLY A 21 0.48 6.22 -4.03
CA GLY A 21 0.40 7.66 -3.76
C GLY A 21 -0.35 8.44 -4.83
N GLN A 22 -0.53 7.89 -6.02
CA GLN A 22 -1.26 8.53 -7.11
C GLN A 22 -2.66 7.96 -7.30
N CYS A 23 -2.81 6.64 -7.21
CA CYS A 23 -4.09 6.00 -7.55
C CYS A 23 -5.03 5.83 -6.36
N VAL A 24 -4.54 5.79 -5.13
CA VAL A 24 -5.38 5.60 -3.95
C VAL A 24 -6.09 6.90 -3.51
N PRO A 25 -5.40 8.07 -3.42
CA PRO A 25 -6.02 9.26 -2.86
C PRO A 25 -7.34 9.70 -3.53
N PRO A 26 -7.51 9.62 -4.86
CA PRO A 26 -8.78 10.05 -5.47
C PRO A 26 -10.00 9.29 -4.95
N PHE A 27 -9.82 8.06 -4.51
CA PHE A 27 -10.94 7.25 -4.01
C PHE A 27 -11.23 7.49 -2.53
N LEU A 28 -10.29 8.04 -1.77
CA LEU A 28 -10.47 8.30 -0.35
C LEU A 28 -11.53 9.35 -0.09
N SER A 29 -11.68 10.32 -0.98
CA SER A 29 -12.70 11.37 -0.84
C SER A 29 -14.11 10.83 -0.95
N LYS A 30 -14.28 9.63 -1.51
CA LYS A 30 -15.59 8.97 -1.65
C LYS A 30 -15.96 8.15 -0.43
N LEU A 31 -15.03 7.97 0.51
CA LEU A 31 -15.25 7.19 1.71
C LEU A 31 -15.62 8.10 2.87
N ASN A 32 -16.48 7.59 3.72
CA ASN A 32 -16.90 8.32 4.90
C ASN A 32 -16.27 7.69 6.14
N PHE A 33 -15.22 8.32 6.65
CA PHE A 33 -14.51 7.84 7.83
C PHE A 33 -15.20 8.36 9.09
N THR A 34 -16.23 7.66 9.54
CA THR A 34 -16.92 7.98 10.78
C THR A 34 -16.65 6.89 11.80
N GLY A 35 -16.34 7.31 13.03
CA GLY A 35 -16.06 6.37 14.09
C GLY A 35 -14.71 5.69 13.94
N ARG A 36 -14.57 4.52 14.54
CA ARG A 36 -13.33 3.76 14.51
C ARG A 36 -13.11 3.14 13.13
N THR A 37 -11.96 3.43 12.54
CA THR A 37 -11.61 2.92 11.20
C THR A 37 -10.44 1.94 11.31
N LEU A 38 -10.65 0.73 10.79
CA LEU A 38 -9.65 -0.33 10.80
C LEU A 38 -9.17 -0.57 9.36
N VAL A 39 -7.86 -0.71 9.19
CA VAL A 39 -7.24 -1.00 7.89
C VAL A 39 -6.50 -2.33 7.98
N PHE A 40 -6.89 -3.26 7.14
CA PHE A 40 -6.22 -4.55 7.03
C PHE A 40 -5.82 -4.78 5.58
N GLY A 41 -4.64 -5.36 5.40
CA GLY A 41 -4.18 -5.65 4.06
C GLY A 41 -3.05 -6.67 4.04
N ALA A 42 -2.86 -7.26 2.88
CA ALA A 42 -1.78 -8.20 2.64
C ALA A 42 -1.34 -8.10 1.18
N GLY A 43 -0.07 -8.33 0.94
CA GLY A 43 0.49 -8.31 -0.40
C GLY A 43 1.66 -7.35 -0.52
N LYS A 44 2.38 -7.43 -1.64
CA LYS A 44 3.63 -6.69 -1.81
C LYS A 44 3.44 -5.18 -1.90
N ALA A 45 2.28 -4.70 -2.32
CA ALA A 45 1.99 -3.27 -2.42
C ALA A 45 1.19 -2.75 -1.23
N SER A 46 0.82 -3.61 -0.28
CA SER A 46 -0.11 -3.25 0.79
C SER A 46 0.45 -2.16 1.72
N ALA A 47 1.74 -2.20 2.03
CA ALA A 47 2.35 -1.19 2.90
C ALA A 47 2.34 0.19 2.24
N ALA A 48 2.65 0.27 0.95
CA ALA A 48 2.61 1.53 0.21
C ALA A 48 1.18 2.06 0.10
N MET A 49 0.20 1.19 -0.04
CA MET A 49 -1.21 1.58 -0.05
C MET A 49 -1.65 2.12 1.31
N ALA A 50 -1.24 1.45 2.38
CA ALA A 50 -1.54 1.91 3.74
C ALA A 50 -0.93 3.28 4.01
N GLN A 51 0.31 3.49 3.59
CA GLN A 51 0.97 4.79 3.72
C GLN A 51 0.21 5.88 2.97
N ALA A 52 -0.25 5.58 1.74
CA ALA A 52 -1.03 6.53 0.96
C ALA A 52 -2.32 6.90 1.67
N ILE A 53 -2.99 5.94 2.31
CA ILE A 53 -4.20 6.22 3.09
C ILE A 53 -3.88 7.14 4.26
N GLU A 54 -2.84 6.85 5.03
CA GLU A 54 -2.46 7.68 6.18
C GLU A 54 -2.13 9.11 5.79
N GLN A 55 -1.43 9.28 4.67
CA GLN A 55 -0.97 10.60 4.24
C GLN A 55 -2.08 11.47 3.67
N HIS A 56 -3.19 10.87 3.25
CA HIS A 56 -4.26 11.59 2.55
C HIS A 56 -5.60 11.57 3.28
N THR A 57 -5.61 11.20 4.55
CA THR A 57 -6.80 11.31 5.39
C THR A 57 -6.41 11.90 6.74
N SER A 58 -7.35 12.65 7.33
CA SER A 58 -7.18 13.18 8.68
C SER A 58 -7.82 12.26 9.73
N ALA A 59 -8.49 11.19 9.31
CA ALA A 59 -9.12 10.26 10.22
C ALA A 59 -8.09 9.49 11.03
N ALA A 60 -8.43 9.15 12.29
CA ALA A 60 -7.60 8.27 13.10
C ALA A 60 -7.77 6.84 12.59
N LEU A 61 -6.65 6.18 12.34
CA LEU A 61 -6.63 4.84 11.77
C LEU A 61 -5.97 3.85 12.72
N GLU A 62 -6.44 2.62 12.69
CA GLU A 62 -5.81 1.49 13.35
C GLU A 62 -5.72 0.35 12.35
N GLY A 63 -4.80 -0.56 12.54
CA GLY A 63 -4.79 -1.74 11.68
C GLY A 63 -3.45 -2.41 11.57
N LEU A 64 -3.43 -3.44 10.75
CA LEU A 64 -2.27 -4.28 10.52
C LEU A 64 -2.22 -4.59 9.03
N VAL A 65 -1.05 -4.41 8.45
CA VAL A 65 -0.81 -4.71 7.05
C VAL A 65 0.41 -5.62 6.95
N ILE A 66 0.28 -6.69 6.19
CA ILE A 66 1.34 -7.66 5.97
C ILE A 66 1.88 -7.47 4.56
N THR A 67 3.18 -7.25 4.45
CA THR A 67 3.81 -7.07 3.15
C THR A 67 4.99 -8.02 2.99
N ARG A 68 5.53 -8.09 1.80
CA ARG A 68 6.68 -8.90 1.48
C ARG A 68 7.92 -8.35 2.19
N TYR A 69 8.87 -9.26 2.56
CA TYR A 69 10.18 -8.83 3.07
C TYR A 69 10.83 -7.82 2.13
N GLY A 70 11.34 -6.75 2.69
CA GLY A 70 11.97 -5.68 1.93
C GLY A 70 11.02 -4.66 1.32
N HIS A 71 9.71 -4.84 1.47
CA HIS A 71 8.71 -3.94 0.92
C HIS A 71 7.97 -3.13 1.99
N ALA A 72 8.43 -3.18 3.23
CA ALA A 72 7.82 -2.38 4.29
C ALA A 72 8.07 -0.90 4.05
N VAL A 73 7.05 -0.11 4.37
CA VAL A 73 7.10 1.35 4.30
C VAL A 73 6.67 1.86 5.66
N GLU A 74 7.29 2.93 6.13
CA GLU A 74 6.96 3.48 7.44
C GLU A 74 5.55 4.05 7.47
N CYS A 75 4.75 3.56 8.42
CA CYS A 75 3.43 4.10 8.75
C CYS A 75 3.40 4.48 10.21
N GLN A 76 2.64 5.51 10.54
CA GLN A 76 2.58 6.03 11.92
C GLN A 76 1.46 5.42 12.73
N GLN A 77 0.35 5.05 12.10
CA GLN A 77 -0.84 4.52 12.78
C GLN A 77 -1.08 3.06 12.48
N ILE A 78 -0.73 2.61 11.28
CA ILE A 78 -0.95 1.24 10.84
C ILE A 78 0.32 0.44 11.08
N GLU A 79 0.21 -0.72 11.71
CA GLU A 79 1.34 -1.60 11.92
C GLU A 79 1.67 -2.35 10.64
N ILE A 80 2.93 -2.30 10.24
CA ILE A 80 3.41 -2.96 9.03
C ILE A 80 4.28 -4.15 9.45
N VAL A 81 3.92 -5.34 8.97
CA VAL A 81 4.64 -6.58 9.26
C VAL A 81 5.11 -7.21 7.96
N GLU A 82 6.35 -7.68 7.94
CA GLU A 82 6.90 -8.35 6.78
C GLU A 82 6.76 -9.86 6.89
N ALA A 83 6.43 -10.51 5.79
CA ALA A 83 6.26 -11.95 5.72
C ALA A 83 6.59 -12.48 4.32
N GLY A 84 6.56 -13.80 4.14
CA GLY A 84 6.89 -14.43 2.87
C GLY A 84 5.86 -14.13 1.78
N HIS A 85 6.35 -13.96 0.56
CA HIS A 85 5.55 -13.71 -0.63
C HIS A 85 6.33 -14.15 -1.87
N PRO A 86 5.74 -14.84 -2.81
CA PRO A 86 4.34 -15.26 -2.92
C PRO A 86 3.98 -16.51 -2.12
N VAL A 87 4.98 -17.20 -1.56
CA VAL A 87 4.74 -18.42 -0.77
C VAL A 87 4.63 -18.03 0.70
N PRO A 88 3.46 -18.25 1.33
CA PRO A 88 3.30 -17.92 2.74
C PRO A 88 4.31 -18.69 3.61
N ASP A 89 4.85 -18.02 4.60
CA ASP A 89 5.77 -18.63 5.55
C ASP A 89 5.19 -18.63 6.96
N GLN A 90 5.98 -19.09 7.91
CA GLN A 90 5.55 -19.16 9.31
C GLN A 90 5.18 -17.79 9.87
N GLN A 91 5.90 -16.75 9.44
CA GLN A 91 5.64 -15.39 9.90
C GLN A 91 4.24 -14.94 9.52
N LEU A 92 3.81 -15.24 8.29
CA LEU A 92 2.46 -14.95 7.85
C LEU A 92 1.42 -15.71 8.65
N SER A 93 1.71 -16.97 8.95
CA SER A 93 0.86 -17.82 9.79
C SER A 93 0.65 -17.26 11.19
N LEU A 94 1.71 -16.73 11.79
CA LEU A 94 1.67 -16.23 13.17
C LEU A 94 0.82 -14.98 13.34
N ILE A 95 0.56 -14.26 12.26
CA ILE A 95 -0.22 -13.03 12.28
C ILE A 95 -1.71 -13.31 12.15
N HIS A 96 -2.05 -14.52 11.94
CA HIS A 96 -3.39 -15.00 11.66
C HIS A 96 -4.19 -15.23 12.92
N ILE A 97 -4.56 -14.20 13.62
CA ILE A 97 -5.35 -14.43 14.83
C ILE A 97 -6.59 -13.64 14.84
#